data_e1af908e132d587e99816fbc3e5cee3b
#
_entry.id   e1af908e132d587e99816fbc3e5cee3b
#
_cell.length_a   1.000
_cell.length_b   1.000
_cell.length_c   1.000
_cell.angle_alpha   90.00
_cell.angle_beta   90.00
_cell.angle_gamma   90.00
#
_symmetry.space_group_name_H-M   'P 1'
#
loop_
_entity.id
_entity.type
_entity.pdbx_description
1 polymer ?
#
loop_
_entity_poly.entity_id
_entity_poly.type
_entity_poly.pdbx_seq_one_letter_code
_entity_poly.pdbx_strand_id
1 'polypeptide(L)'
;MAVIFICMATSSWIQSSGGQVAVSKIVLPTQNGQSLAATLFKPISATSDTPAPFVAVVPGFQRSREALSNIAIELSRRGFVVVSIDPYGQGSSSSSMSTRSATYEGYGMFALIDYVFETDNLNYVDKSRIGATGHSAGGNAAIRGAAYFGKEASETDSALSKLHSVYISGYVLTLRNSVLRHVNSNIGVSYALYDEGAFRNKLKNGDMRFAPEALRVVNSGRLKTLPKLKEVELDKLYGNINDRTARIVHNEPLLHPFQPYNGLATANQIKYFETVFSHKSELSPEDQIWQWKEFLGLVSLITSLVMLIPLGRILLKVPYFNEIVNPVPNPSKPPVGRGKIIFWSLFGISALIACVSFIPMVEVSKQLFVDASTRKQTWFFPQRMNNPVMLWAVFNGFVGFLFFFLTYKLFGKKNGVNPMDWGIFITKKMAYKTFILGLLIFFFYYLCLFVIDYFFLVDYRFWFMGVRVFQPTILILLLMYAPIFFIFFLMSSLRANTSMRIEGQPEWLSMFIAGIGNSLGLILIIIIQYTWFATTGEVYWTTNWLYINLLFGVVPMMFALPYFNRYFFYMTGSIYLGPIVTCLVFIMILSSNTVSYIPI
;
A
#
# COMPACT_ATOMS: atom_id res chain seq x y z
N MET A 1 19.10 9.40 12.30
CA MET A 1 18.56 10.76 12.05
C MET A 1 19.19 11.40 10.82
N ALA A 2 20.51 11.65 10.79
CA ALA A 2 21.16 12.30 9.64
C ALA A 2 20.88 11.60 8.29
N VAL A 3 21.00 10.27 8.24
CA VAL A 3 20.70 9.49 7.02
C VAL A 3 19.27 9.72 6.54
N ILE A 4 18.29 9.66 7.46
CA ILE A 4 16.87 9.90 7.12
C ILE A 4 16.70 11.31 6.56
N PHE A 5 17.26 12.32 7.25
CA PHE A 5 17.15 13.71 6.82
C PHE A 5 17.76 13.93 5.42
N ILE A 6 18.97 13.44 5.15
CA ILE A 6 19.62 13.56 3.86
C ILE A 6 18.82 12.87 2.76
N CYS A 7 18.40 11.62 3.00
CA CYS A 7 17.61 10.87 2.03
C CYS A 7 16.28 11.56 1.73
N MET A 8 15.58 12.09 2.74
CA MET A 8 14.28 12.73 2.54
C MET A 8 14.38 14.11 1.93
N ALA A 9 15.42 14.89 2.27
CA ALA A 9 15.71 16.16 1.60
C ALA A 9 16.02 15.92 0.11
N THR A 10 16.85 14.91 -0.20
CA THR A 10 17.16 14.53 -1.59
C THR A 10 15.90 13.99 -2.31
N SER A 11 15.07 13.20 -1.65
CA SER A 11 13.79 12.71 -2.20
C SER A 11 12.84 13.87 -2.54
N SER A 12 12.76 14.89 -1.68
CA SER A 12 12.00 16.11 -1.94
C SER A 12 12.54 16.91 -3.11
N TRP A 13 13.87 17.00 -3.22
CA TRP A 13 14.54 17.66 -4.34
C TRP A 13 14.26 16.92 -5.67
N ILE A 14 14.29 15.59 -5.68
CA ILE A 14 13.89 14.77 -6.84
C ILE A 14 12.42 15.00 -7.16
N GLN A 15 11.54 14.95 -6.15
CA GLN A 15 10.10 15.14 -6.31
C GLN A 15 9.74 16.49 -6.91
N SER A 16 10.50 17.53 -6.58
CA SER A 16 10.36 18.89 -7.13
C SER A 16 11.16 19.12 -8.41
N SER A 17 11.76 18.06 -8.99
CA SER A 17 12.63 18.18 -10.18
C SER A 17 13.70 19.27 -10.03
N GLY A 18 14.43 19.23 -8.92
CA GLY A 18 15.46 20.25 -8.65
C GLY A 18 14.91 21.65 -8.40
N GLY A 19 13.65 21.76 -7.95
CA GLY A 19 12.97 23.03 -7.73
C GLY A 19 12.21 23.58 -8.94
N GLN A 20 12.17 22.85 -10.07
CA GLN A 20 11.39 23.25 -11.26
C GLN A 20 9.89 22.95 -11.14
N VAL A 21 9.48 22.20 -10.13
CA VAL A 21 8.10 21.85 -9.83
C VAL A 21 7.77 22.26 -8.40
N ALA A 22 6.78 23.12 -8.22
CA ALA A 22 6.21 23.44 -6.92
C ALA A 22 5.29 22.30 -6.48
N VAL A 23 5.60 21.69 -5.33
CA VAL A 23 4.81 20.60 -4.75
C VAL A 23 4.07 21.12 -3.52
N SER A 24 2.76 20.89 -3.45
CA SER A 24 1.93 21.33 -2.32
C SER A 24 0.81 20.34 -2.01
N LYS A 25 0.46 20.24 -0.72
CA LYS A 25 -0.74 19.52 -0.29
C LYS A 25 -1.95 20.41 -0.42
N ILE A 26 -3.03 19.86 -0.95
CA ILE A 26 -4.31 20.53 -1.07
C ILE A 26 -5.43 19.65 -0.50
N VAL A 27 -6.48 20.29 -0.02
CA VAL A 27 -7.72 19.63 0.41
C VAL A 27 -8.88 20.35 -0.25
N LEU A 28 -9.70 19.61 -0.97
CA LEU A 28 -10.88 20.11 -1.66
C LEU A 28 -12.12 19.63 -0.91
N PRO A 29 -12.99 20.53 -0.45
CA PRO A 29 -14.33 20.14 0.00
C PRO A 29 -15.11 19.64 -1.24
N THR A 30 -15.81 18.54 -1.08
CA THR A 30 -16.63 17.94 -2.15
C THR A 30 -18.06 17.73 -1.66
N GLN A 31 -18.87 17.00 -2.42
CA GLN A 31 -20.28 16.77 -2.08
C GLN A 31 -20.45 16.00 -0.75
N ASN A 32 -21.61 16.15 -0.13
CA ASN A 32 -22.04 15.39 1.06
C ASN A 32 -21.12 15.55 2.29
N GLY A 33 -20.44 16.68 2.44
CA GLY A 33 -19.49 16.91 3.53
C GLY A 33 -18.17 16.15 3.38
N GLN A 34 -17.95 15.50 2.25
CA GLN A 34 -16.71 14.80 1.94
C GLN A 34 -15.57 15.78 1.64
N SER A 35 -14.34 15.37 1.91
CA SER A 35 -13.13 16.10 1.57
C SER A 35 -12.16 15.21 0.80
N LEU A 36 -11.55 15.79 -0.23
CA LEU A 36 -10.56 15.12 -1.07
C LEU A 36 -9.18 15.73 -0.78
N ALA A 37 -8.29 14.95 -0.19
CA ALA A 37 -6.90 15.31 -0.01
C ALA A 37 -6.07 14.93 -1.24
N ALA A 38 -5.17 15.81 -1.66
CA ALA A 38 -4.34 15.59 -2.82
C ALA A 38 -2.97 16.26 -2.70
N THR A 39 -2.08 15.92 -3.61
CA THR A 39 -0.80 16.63 -3.83
C THR A 39 -0.82 17.23 -5.22
N LEU A 40 -0.64 18.54 -5.29
CA LEU A 40 -0.45 19.30 -6.52
C LEU A 40 1.03 19.37 -6.86
N PHE A 41 1.36 19.03 -8.09
CA PHE A 41 2.66 19.20 -8.73
C PHE A 41 2.48 20.23 -9.84
N LYS A 42 2.96 21.45 -9.61
CA LYS A 42 2.84 22.58 -10.54
C LYS A 42 4.22 22.94 -11.10
N PRO A 43 4.49 22.72 -12.38
CA PRO A 43 5.69 23.22 -13.02
C PRO A 43 5.77 24.76 -12.89
N ILE A 44 6.98 25.29 -12.67
CA ILE A 44 7.18 26.75 -12.61
C ILE A 44 6.82 27.39 -13.95
N SER A 45 7.06 26.68 -15.06
CA SER A 45 6.71 27.13 -16.42
C SER A 45 5.19 27.25 -16.67
N ALA A 46 4.36 26.62 -15.84
CA ALA A 46 2.91 26.72 -15.96
C ALA A 46 2.41 28.02 -15.31
N THR A 47 2.06 29.01 -16.13
CA THR A 47 1.59 30.35 -15.74
C THR A 47 0.29 30.69 -16.47
N SER A 48 -0.34 31.83 -16.12
CA SER A 48 -1.50 32.35 -16.85
C SER A 48 -1.22 32.60 -18.32
N ASP A 49 0.02 32.97 -18.65
CA ASP A 49 0.42 33.28 -20.03
C ASP A 49 0.81 32.04 -20.81
N THR A 50 1.22 30.99 -20.11
CA THR A 50 1.61 29.67 -20.65
C THR A 50 0.89 28.55 -19.91
N PRO A 51 -0.44 28.40 -20.06
CA PRO A 51 -1.18 27.36 -19.36
C PRO A 51 -0.76 25.96 -19.82
N ALA A 52 -0.61 25.06 -18.86
CA ALA A 52 -0.13 23.71 -19.10
C ALA A 52 -1.27 22.67 -19.11
N PRO A 53 -1.11 21.53 -19.80
CA PRO A 53 -2.03 20.42 -19.71
C PRO A 53 -2.14 19.90 -18.27
N PHE A 54 -3.31 19.41 -17.91
CA PHE A 54 -3.60 18.89 -16.57
C PHE A 54 -3.82 17.38 -16.56
N VAL A 55 -3.30 16.68 -15.56
CA VAL A 55 -3.56 15.24 -15.37
C VAL A 55 -3.91 14.94 -13.91
N ALA A 56 -5.10 14.39 -13.68
CA ALA A 56 -5.49 13.78 -12.40
C ALA A 56 -4.94 12.37 -12.31
N VAL A 57 -4.26 12.05 -11.20
CA VAL A 57 -3.69 10.72 -10.92
C VAL A 57 -4.47 10.06 -9.79
N VAL A 58 -5.06 8.89 -10.06
CA VAL A 58 -5.94 8.16 -9.15
C VAL A 58 -5.32 6.81 -8.77
N PRO A 59 -4.85 6.65 -7.53
CA PRO A 59 -4.35 5.37 -7.04
C PRO A 59 -5.42 4.28 -6.99
N GLY A 60 -4.95 3.04 -6.94
CA GLY A 60 -5.81 1.87 -6.81
C GLY A 60 -6.36 1.66 -5.40
N PHE A 61 -7.11 0.57 -5.24
CA PHE A 61 -7.64 0.16 -3.94
C PHE A 61 -6.51 -0.08 -2.94
N GLN A 62 -6.65 0.44 -1.73
CA GLN A 62 -5.65 0.43 -0.65
C GLN A 62 -4.37 1.23 -0.95
N ARG A 63 -4.45 2.24 -1.79
CA ARG A 63 -3.30 3.09 -2.12
C ARG A 63 -3.65 4.55 -1.88
N SER A 64 -2.70 5.27 -1.29
CA SER A 64 -2.75 6.73 -1.16
C SER A 64 -2.02 7.41 -2.32
N ARG A 65 -2.16 8.72 -2.43
CA ARG A 65 -1.57 9.55 -3.49
C ARG A 65 -0.06 9.35 -3.67
N GLU A 66 0.64 9.02 -2.60
CA GLU A 66 2.09 8.80 -2.66
C GLU A 66 2.47 7.54 -3.44
N ALA A 67 1.55 6.55 -3.54
CA ALA A 67 1.82 5.30 -4.22
C ALA A 67 1.95 5.43 -5.75
N LEU A 68 1.42 6.51 -6.35
CA LEU A 68 1.59 6.85 -7.76
C LEU A 68 2.36 8.17 -7.95
N SER A 69 3.21 8.54 -6.98
CA SER A 69 4.05 9.74 -7.11
C SER A 69 5.05 9.66 -8.25
N ASN A 70 5.42 8.45 -8.68
CA ASN A 70 6.29 8.23 -9.84
C ASN A 70 5.75 8.89 -11.11
N ILE A 71 4.53 8.57 -11.52
CA ILE A 71 3.95 9.19 -12.72
C ILE A 71 3.66 10.68 -12.53
N ALA A 72 3.31 11.11 -11.31
CA ALA A 72 3.12 12.53 -11.02
C ALA A 72 4.42 13.33 -11.17
N ILE A 73 5.55 12.79 -10.68
CA ILE A 73 6.89 13.37 -10.86
C ILE A 73 7.24 13.45 -12.34
N GLU A 74 7.09 12.35 -13.07
CA GLU A 74 7.55 12.28 -14.44
C GLU A 74 6.73 13.16 -15.40
N LEU A 75 5.43 13.25 -15.21
CA LEU A 75 4.59 14.17 -15.98
C LEU A 75 4.89 15.64 -15.63
N SER A 76 5.03 15.96 -14.33
CA SER A 76 5.29 17.35 -13.93
C SER A 76 6.67 17.84 -14.35
N ARG A 77 7.70 16.98 -14.38
CA ARG A 77 9.02 17.29 -14.98
C ARG A 77 8.92 17.69 -16.45
N ARG A 78 7.90 17.21 -17.13
CA ARG A 78 7.63 17.46 -18.57
C ARG A 78 6.65 18.59 -18.82
N GLY A 79 6.36 19.39 -17.80
CA GLY A 79 5.53 20.59 -17.91
C GLY A 79 4.04 20.36 -17.72
N PHE A 80 3.59 19.19 -17.30
CA PHE A 80 2.18 18.95 -16.96
C PHE A 80 1.88 19.43 -15.55
N VAL A 81 0.73 20.07 -15.34
CA VAL A 81 0.16 20.24 -13.99
C VAL A 81 -0.48 18.93 -13.57
N VAL A 82 -0.06 18.37 -12.45
CA VAL A 82 -0.55 17.07 -11.99
C VAL A 82 -1.12 17.17 -10.60
N VAL A 83 -2.29 16.54 -10.38
CA VAL A 83 -2.87 16.36 -9.05
C VAL A 83 -3.03 14.87 -8.76
N SER A 84 -2.27 14.37 -7.78
CA SER A 84 -2.41 13.02 -7.28
C SER A 84 -3.31 13.01 -6.05
N ILE A 85 -4.44 12.29 -6.12
CA ILE A 85 -5.46 12.27 -5.05
C ILE A 85 -5.27 11.12 -4.07
N ASP A 86 -5.68 11.31 -2.84
CA ASP A 86 -6.06 10.22 -1.95
C ASP A 86 -7.48 9.80 -2.29
N PRO A 87 -7.73 8.58 -2.80
CA PRO A 87 -9.09 8.10 -3.06
C PRO A 87 -9.95 8.16 -1.80
N TYR A 88 -11.25 8.42 -1.92
CA TYR A 88 -12.14 8.43 -0.76
C TYR A 88 -12.00 7.18 0.12
N GLY A 89 -11.90 7.39 1.44
CA GLY A 89 -11.64 6.36 2.44
C GLY A 89 -10.20 5.88 2.51
N GLN A 90 -9.28 6.52 1.79
CA GLN A 90 -7.86 6.19 1.78
C GLN A 90 -7.02 7.44 2.04
N GLY A 91 -5.82 7.23 2.57
CA GLY A 91 -4.93 8.34 2.85
C GLY A 91 -5.51 9.36 3.82
N SER A 92 -5.59 10.61 3.38
CA SER A 92 -6.11 11.73 4.16
C SER A 92 -7.48 12.23 3.67
N SER A 93 -8.10 11.58 2.69
CA SER A 93 -9.46 11.87 2.24
C SER A 93 -10.49 11.24 3.18
N SER A 94 -11.62 11.92 3.35
CA SER A 94 -12.77 11.35 4.06
C SER A 94 -13.32 10.13 3.31
N SER A 95 -14.07 9.27 4.00
CA SER A 95 -14.72 8.14 3.35
C SER A 95 -15.90 8.59 2.49
N SER A 96 -16.30 7.77 1.53
CA SER A 96 -17.50 8.03 0.74
C SER A 96 -18.74 7.42 1.37
N MET A 97 -19.89 8.04 1.19
CA MET A 97 -21.20 7.43 1.47
C MET A 97 -21.55 6.33 0.46
N SER A 98 -20.92 6.33 -0.72
CA SER A 98 -21.13 5.32 -1.74
C SER A 98 -20.27 4.08 -1.52
N THR A 99 -20.89 2.91 -1.44
CA THR A 99 -20.18 1.61 -1.42
C THR A 99 -19.45 1.29 -2.74
N ARG A 100 -19.67 2.09 -3.78
CA ARG A 100 -19.10 1.95 -5.13
C ARG A 100 -18.44 3.24 -5.60
N SER A 101 -17.75 3.93 -4.70
CA SER A 101 -17.11 5.24 -4.93
C SER A 101 -16.24 5.29 -6.20
N ALA A 102 -15.42 4.28 -6.47
CA ALA A 102 -14.63 4.20 -7.70
C ALA A 102 -15.47 4.26 -8.99
N THR A 103 -16.73 3.85 -8.92
CA THR A 103 -17.63 3.78 -10.08
C THR A 103 -18.46 5.05 -10.26
N TYR A 104 -18.99 5.58 -9.16
CA TYR A 104 -19.97 6.68 -9.21
C TYR A 104 -19.37 8.06 -8.94
N GLU A 105 -18.21 8.10 -8.27
CA GLU A 105 -17.54 9.34 -7.85
C GLU A 105 -16.08 9.41 -8.34
N GLY A 106 -15.61 8.34 -9.03
CA GLY A 106 -14.21 8.24 -9.44
C GLY A 106 -13.24 8.37 -8.26
N TYR A 107 -13.63 7.92 -7.05
CA TYR A 107 -12.90 8.13 -5.81
C TYR A 107 -12.65 9.61 -5.45
N GLY A 108 -13.50 10.51 -5.89
CA GLY A 108 -13.36 11.97 -5.73
C GLY A 108 -12.76 12.66 -6.96
N MET A 109 -12.27 11.91 -7.96
CA MET A 109 -11.68 12.47 -9.18
C MET A 109 -12.73 13.27 -9.99
N PHE A 110 -14.02 12.87 -9.99
CA PHE A 110 -15.03 13.64 -10.72
C PHE A 110 -15.16 15.06 -10.17
N ALA A 111 -15.25 15.20 -8.83
CA ALA A 111 -15.30 16.51 -8.20
C ALA A 111 -14.03 17.35 -8.45
N LEU A 112 -12.84 16.68 -8.50
CA LEU A 112 -11.60 17.38 -8.88
C LEU A 112 -11.66 17.90 -10.31
N ILE A 113 -12.12 17.11 -11.26
CA ILE A 113 -12.21 17.51 -12.68
C ILE A 113 -13.22 18.66 -12.84
N ASP A 114 -14.37 18.60 -12.19
CA ASP A 114 -15.34 19.71 -12.17
C ASP A 114 -14.69 20.97 -11.61
N TYR A 115 -14.04 20.89 -10.46
CA TYR A 115 -13.35 22.04 -9.87
C TYR A 115 -12.29 22.63 -10.81
N VAL A 116 -11.44 21.80 -11.41
CA VAL A 116 -10.39 22.26 -12.34
C VAL A 116 -10.98 22.93 -13.58
N PHE A 117 -12.08 22.39 -14.10
CA PHE A 117 -12.74 22.93 -15.29
C PHE A 117 -13.48 24.23 -15.02
N GLU A 118 -14.14 24.36 -13.87
CA GLU A 118 -15.04 25.47 -13.56
C GLU A 118 -14.32 26.65 -12.88
N THR A 119 -13.26 26.39 -12.07
CA THR A 119 -12.59 27.48 -11.35
C THR A 119 -11.69 28.34 -12.23
N ASP A 120 -11.66 29.66 -11.94
CA ASP A 120 -10.71 30.59 -12.55
C ASP A 120 -9.38 30.68 -11.75
N ASN A 121 -9.35 30.11 -10.55
CA ASN A 121 -8.16 30.16 -9.69
C ASN A 121 -6.98 29.36 -10.25
N LEU A 122 -7.24 28.36 -11.13
CA LEU A 122 -6.22 27.56 -11.78
C LEU A 122 -5.93 28.07 -13.21
N ASN A 123 -5.68 29.38 -13.35
CA ASN A 123 -5.44 30.06 -14.63
C ASN A 123 -4.20 29.56 -15.38
N TYR A 124 -3.32 28.82 -14.72
CA TYR A 124 -2.15 28.16 -15.28
C TYR A 124 -2.45 26.77 -15.87
N VAL A 125 -3.72 26.32 -15.85
CA VAL A 125 -4.18 25.06 -16.46
C VAL A 125 -4.87 25.33 -17.77
N ASP A 126 -4.49 24.62 -18.83
CA ASP A 126 -5.20 24.58 -20.09
C ASP A 126 -6.43 23.67 -19.97
N LYS A 127 -7.59 24.28 -19.81
CA LYS A 127 -8.87 23.57 -19.65
C LYS A 127 -9.29 22.74 -20.87
N SER A 128 -8.69 22.96 -22.02
CA SER A 128 -8.92 22.14 -23.24
C SER A 128 -8.15 20.82 -23.21
N ARG A 129 -7.12 20.68 -22.35
CA ARG A 129 -6.21 19.55 -22.26
C ARG A 129 -6.19 18.95 -20.85
N ILE A 130 -7.38 18.55 -20.36
CA ILE A 130 -7.55 17.87 -19.08
C ILE A 130 -7.55 16.36 -19.27
N GLY A 131 -6.70 15.65 -18.55
CA GLY A 131 -6.61 14.19 -18.54
C GLY A 131 -6.78 13.57 -17.17
N ALA A 132 -7.02 12.26 -17.16
CA ALA A 132 -7.00 11.47 -15.95
C ALA A 132 -6.32 10.12 -16.19
N THR A 133 -5.60 9.65 -15.17
CA THR A 133 -5.00 8.33 -15.17
C THR A 133 -5.17 7.66 -13.82
N GLY A 134 -5.05 6.34 -13.80
CA GLY A 134 -5.05 5.59 -12.55
C GLY A 134 -4.74 4.13 -12.75
N HIS A 135 -4.31 3.49 -11.66
CA HIS A 135 -3.99 2.08 -11.64
C HIS A 135 -5.09 1.27 -10.94
N SER A 136 -5.41 0.08 -11.46
CA SER A 136 -6.39 -0.84 -10.85
C SER A 136 -7.76 -0.17 -10.66
N ALA A 137 -8.27 -0.03 -9.44
CA ALA A 137 -9.52 0.67 -9.16
C ALA A 137 -9.48 2.16 -9.58
N GLY A 138 -8.28 2.78 -9.59
CA GLY A 138 -8.07 4.11 -10.14
C GLY A 138 -8.22 4.15 -11.67
N GLY A 139 -7.79 3.09 -12.37
CA GLY A 139 -8.05 2.91 -13.80
C GLY A 139 -9.55 2.77 -14.09
N ASN A 140 -10.29 2.06 -13.23
CA ASN A 140 -11.76 2.05 -13.29
C ASN A 140 -12.33 3.47 -13.10
N ALA A 141 -11.81 4.24 -12.15
CA ALA A 141 -12.24 5.62 -11.92
C ALA A 141 -12.02 6.49 -13.17
N ALA A 142 -10.86 6.40 -13.81
CA ALA A 142 -10.53 7.16 -15.01
C ALA A 142 -11.50 6.89 -16.18
N ILE A 143 -11.76 5.62 -16.50
CA ILE A 143 -12.70 5.30 -17.60
C ILE A 143 -14.15 5.62 -17.24
N ARG A 144 -14.53 5.52 -15.97
CA ARG A 144 -15.86 5.92 -15.50
C ARG A 144 -16.04 7.44 -15.60
N GLY A 145 -15.00 8.23 -15.28
CA GLY A 145 -14.99 9.67 -15.48
C GLY A 145 -15.14 10.04 -16.95
N ALA A 146 -14.39 9.39 -17.84
CA ALA A 146 -14.54 9.62 -19.28
C ALA A 146 -15.98 9.35 -19.79
N ALA A 147 -16.64 8.32 -19.26
CA ALA A 147 -18.02 8.02 -19.61
C ALA A 147 -19.02 9.00 -18.94
N TYR A 148 -18.77 9.43 -17.72
CA TYR A 148 -19.59 10.39 -16.98
C TYR A 148 -19.60 11.75 -17.68
N PHE A 149 -18.43 12.35 -17.91
CA PHE A 149 -18.29 13.64 -18.55
C PHE A 149 -18.64 13.61 -20.06
N GLY A 150 -18.46 12.47 -20.72
CA GLY A 150 -18.92 12.31 -22.09
C GLY A 150 -20.44 12.23 -22.21
N LYS A 151 -21.11 11.63 -21.21
CA LYS A 151 -22.58 11.63 -21.14
C LYS A 151 -23.09 13.03 -20.82
N GLU A 152 -22.53 13.71 -19.81
CA GLU A 152 -22.85 15.10 -19.45
C GLU A 152 -22.76 16.02 -20.68
N ALA A 153 -21.67 15.94 -21.46
CA ALA A 153 -21.49 16.74 -22.66
C ALA A 153 -22.58 16.47 -23.70
N SER A 154 -23.03 15.22 -23.85
CA SER A 154 -24.12 14.88 -24.81
C SER A 154 -25.50 15.33 -24.35
N GLU A 155 -25.72 15.47 -23.02
CA GLU A 155 -26.99 15.91 -22.42
C GLU A 155 -27.11 17.44 -22.35
N THR A 156 -25.98 18.15 -22.35
CA THR A 156 -25.92 19.64 -22.28
C THR A 156 -25.64 20.30 -23.60
N ASP A 157 -25.73 19.59 -24.72
CA ASP A 157 -25.31 20.04 -26.08
C ASP A 157 -23.90 20.65 -26.11
N SER A 158 -23.07 20.33 -25.12
CA SER A 158 -21.65 20.66 -25.10
C SER A 158 -20.93 19.81 -26.15
N ALA A 159 -20.23 20.43 -27.06
CA ALA A 159 -19.53 19.69 -28.12
C ALA A 159 -18.45 18.74 -27.58
N LEU A 160 -17.89 19.03 -26.42
CA LEU A 160 -16.71 18.33 -25.88
C LEU A 160 -16.85 18.01 -24.37
N SER A 161 -16.42 16.81 -24.00
CA SER A 161 -16.29 16.37 -22.61
C SER A 161 -15.21 17.16 -21.86
N LYS A 162 -15.39 17.42 -20.56
CA LYS A 162 -14.36 18.00 -19.67
C LYS A 162 -13.06 17.20 -19.69
N LEU A 163 -13.14 15.87 -19.82
CA LEU A 163 -11.96 15.00 -19.97
C LEU A 163 -11.60 14.81 -21.45
N HIS A 164 -10.45 15.38 -21.84
CA HIS A 164 -9.87 15.19 -23.17
C HIS A 164 -9.32 13.79 -23.38
N SER A 165 -8.61 13.24 -22.37
CA SER A 165 -7.90 11.97 -22.50
C SER A 165 -7.85 11.21 -21.18
N VAL A 166 -7.90 9.87 -21.26
CA VAL A 166 -7.74 9.00 -20.09
C VAL A 166 -6.74 7.89 -20.37
N TYR A 167 -5.94 7.52 -19.35
CA TYR A 167 -5.05 6.37 -19.40
C TYR A 167 -5.38 5.40 -18.27
N ILE A 168 -5.71 4.16 -18.66
CA ILE A 168 -6.22 3.12 -17.76
C ILE A 168 -5.11 2.09 -17.57
N SER A 169 -4.56 2.00 -16.36
CA SER A 169 -3.54 1.02 -16.00
C SER A 169 -4.13 -0.09 -15.13
N GLY A 170 -3.87 -1.35 -15.47
CA GLY A 170 -4.21 -2.51 -14.66
C GLY A 170 -5.71 -2.77 -14.45
N TYR A 171 -6.59 -2.29 -15.37
CA TYR A 171 -8.03 -2.51 -15.24
C TYR A 171 -8.76 -2.52 -16.58
N VAL A 172 -9.47 -3.62 -16.90
CA VAL A 172 -10.18 -3.77 -18.17
C VAL A 172 -11.67 -4.16 -18.04
N LEU A 173 -12.13 -4.49 -16.85
CA LEU A 173 -13.48 -5.07 -16.64
C LEU A 173 -14.64 -4.14 -16.99
N THR A 174 -14.41 -2.82 -16.97
CA THR A 174 -15.40 -1.80 -17.36
C THR A 174 -15.33 -1.38 -18.83
N LEU A 175 -14.41 -1.96 -19.60
CA LEU A 175 -14.31 -1.70 -21.05
C LEU A 175 -15.41 -2.46 -21.80
N ARG A 176 -16.66 -2.07 -21.54
CA ARG A 176 -17.89 -2.64 -22.08
C ARG A 176 -18.58 -1.63 -22.99
N ASN A 177 -19.33 -2.09 -23.98
CA ASN A 177 -20.06 -1.19 -24.91
C ASN A 177 -20.98 -0.21 -24.16
N SER A 178 -21.62 -0.63 -23.06
CA SER A 178 -22.47 0.24 -22.23
C SER A 178 -21.73 1.41 -21.58
N VAL A 179 -20.41 1.32 -21.42
CA VAL A 179 -19.56 2.40 -20.91
C VAL A 179 -18.94 3.18 -22.08
N LEU A 180 -18.32 2.47 -23.02
CA LEU A 180 -17.57 3.07 -24.14
C LEU A 180 -18.43 3.93 -25.06
N ARG A 181 -19.73 3.64 -25.19
CA ARG A 181 -20.67 4.45 -26.00
C ARG A 181 -20.85 5.89 -25.48
N HIS A 182 -20.55 6.14 -24.22
CA HIS A 182 -20.64 7.47 -23.60
C HIS A 182 -19.28 8.18 -23.51
N VAL A 183 -18.19 7.52 -23.92
CA VAL A 183 -16.86 8.12 -23.83
C VAL A 183 -16.61 9.04 -25.02
N ASN A 184 -16.36 10.31 -24.71
CA ASN A 184 -15.91 11.32 -25.66
C ASN A 184 -14.53 11.83 -25.22
N SER A 185 -13.56 10.92 -25.19
CA SER A 185 -12.17 11.14 -24.77
C SER A 185 -11.24 10.18 -25.47
N ASN A 186 -9.98 10.56 -25.68
CA ASN A 186 -8.94 9.62 -26.11
C ASN A 186 -8.66 8.60 -25.00
N ILE A 187 -8.36 7.35 -25.36
CA ILE A 187 -8.14 6.26 -24.39
C ILE A 187 -6.81 5.57 -24.65
N GLY A 188 -5.94 5.56 -23.62
CA GLY A 188 -4.83 4.63 -23.48
C GLY A 188 -5.18 3.52 -22.49
N VAL A 189 -4.77 2.30 -22.78
CA VAL A 189 -4.91 1.14 -21.90
C VAL A 189 -3.56 0.48 -21.75
N SER A 190 -3.15 0.20 -20.51
CA SER A 190 -2.01 -0.61 -20.17
C SER A 190 -2.47 -1.73 -19.23
N TYR A 191 -2.16 -2.97 -19.57
CA TYR A 191 -2.56 -4.12 -18.75
C TYR A 191 -1.39 -5.07 -18.58
N ALA A 192 -1.17 -5.52 -17.34
CA ALA A 192 -0.09 -6.46 -17.07
C ALA A 192 -0.40 -7.86 -17.66
N LEU A 193 0.53 -8.43 -18.41
CA LEU A 193 0.36 -9.74 -19.04
C LEU A 193 0.15 -10.86 -18.01
N TYR A 194 0.77 -10.72 -16.84
CA TYR A 194 0.66 -11.65 -15.71
C TYR A 194 -0.18 -11.05 -14.57
N ASP A 195 -1.25 -10.30 -14.92
CA ASP A 195 -2.16 -9.75 -13.91
C ASP A 195 -2.89 -10.88 -13.17
N GLU A 196 -2.71 -10.95 -11.85
CA GLU A 196 -3.33 -11.99 -11.00
C GLU A 196 -4.86 -11.89 -10.97
N GLY A 197 -5.41 -10.75 -11.32
CA GLY A 197 -6.84 -10.53 -11.45
C GLY A 197 -7.41 -10.88 -12.82
N ALA A 198 -6.59 -11.34 -13.78
CA ALA A 198 -6.99 -11.61 -15.15
C ALA A 198 -7.99 -12.78 -15.30
N PHE A 199 -8.12 -13.64 -14.31
CA PHE A 199 -9.18 -14.67 -14.27
C PHE A 199 -10.59 -14.07 -14.41
N ARG A 200 -10.78 -12.77 -14.12
CA ARG A 200 -12.05 -12.03 -14.29
C ARG A 200 -12.27 -11.52 -15.71
N ASN A 201 -11.23 -11.48 -16.55
CA ASN A 201 -11.31 -11.08 -17.95
C ASN A 201 -12.07 -12.14 -18.74
N LYS A 202 -12.57 -11.77 -19.93
CA LYS A 202 -13.38 -12.68 -20.76
C LYS A 202 -12.60 -13.93 -21.19
N LEU A 203 -11.29 -13.78 -21.48
CA LEU A 203 -10.40 -14.89 -21.83
C LEU A 203 -9.65 -15.49 -20.63
N LYS A 204 -9.91 -14.97 -19.41
CA LYS A 204 -9.28 -15.39 -18.16
C LYS A 204 -7.75 -15.27 -18.12
N ASN A 205 -7.17 -14.45 -18.98
CA ASN A 205 -5.74 -14.18 -19.05
C ASN A 205 -5.45 -12.69 -19.28
N GLY A 206 -4.20 -12.30 -19.21
CA GLY A 206 -3.74 -10.92 -19.37
C GLY A 206 -3.34 -10.52 -20.78
N ASP A 207 -3.44 -11.40 -21.78
CA ASP A 207 -3.09 -11.10 -23.17
C ASP A 207 -4.13 -10.18 -23.83
N MET A 208 -3.73 -8.94 -24.06
CA MET A 208 -4.62 -7.92 -24.62
C MET A 208 -4.74 -7.97 -26.14
N ARG A 209 -3.93 -8.75 -26.85
CA ARG A 209 -4.01 -8.85 -28.31
C ARG A 209 -5.35 -9.38 -28.77
N PHE A 210 -5.89 -10.37 -28.10
CA PHE A 210 -7.14 -11.03 -28.44
C PHE A 210 -8.28 -10.77 -27.45
N ALA A 211 -8.00 -10.04 -26.35
CA ALA A 211 -8.97 -9.78 -25.30
C ALA A 211 -10.17 -8.98 -25.83
N PRO A 212 -11.41 -9.48 -25.65
CA PRO A 212 -12.61 -8.74 -26.05
C PRO A 212 -12.71 -7.34 -25.45
N GLU A 213 -12.10 -7.12 -24.28
CA GLU A 213 -12.00 -5.83 -23.61
C GLU A 213 -11.18 -4.83 -24.44
N ALA A 214 -10.00 -5.21 -24.86
CA ALA A 214 -9.11 -4.40 -25.69
C ALA A 214 -9.68 -4.20 -27.10
N LEU A 215 -10.22 -5.25 -27.73
CA LEU A 215 -10.89 -5.18 -29.02
C LEU A 215 -12.06 -4.18 -29.02
N ARG A 216 -12.87 -4.14 -27.95
CA ARG A 216 -13.94 -3.15 -27.81
C ARG A 216 -13.41 -1.73 -27.75
N VAL A 217 -12.34 -1.50 -27.01
CA VAL A 217 -11.71 -0.17 -26.92
C VAL A 217 -11.22 0.27 -28.28
N VAL A 218 -10.40 -0.53 -28.95
CA VAL A 218 -9.82 -0.16 -30.26
C VAL A 218 -10.92 0.05 -31.30
N ASN A 219 -11.91 -0.84 -31.38
CA ASN A 219 -13.02 -0.71 -32.34
C ASN A 219 -13.94 0.47 -32.00
N SER A 220 -14.01 0.96 -30.76
CA SER A 220 -14.79 2.15 -30.40
C SER A 220 -14.23 3.45 -30.96
N GLY A 221 -12.96 3.50 -31.32
CA GLY A 221 -12.30 4.66 -31.91
C GLY A 221 -12.17 4.62 -33.41
N ARG A 222 -12.64 3.54 -34.07
CA ARG A 222 -12.55 3.36 -35.52
C ARG A 222 -13.86 3.75 -36.22
N LEU A 223 -13.75 4.15 -37.47
CA LEU A 223 -14.93 4.43 -38.30
C LEU A 223 -15.83 3.20 -38.35
N LYS A 224 -17.14 3.40 -38.19
CA LYS A 224 -18.15 2.33 -38.21
C LYS A 224 -18.24 1.58 -39.55
N THR A 225 -17.76 2.20 -40.61
CA THR A 225 -17.69 1.64 -41.98
C THR A 225 -16.58 0.61 -42.15
N LEU A 226 -15.57 0.62 -41.27
CA LEU A 226 -14.46 -0.33 -41.33
C LEU A 226 -14.82 -1.66 -40.65
N PRO A 227 -14.33 -2.81 -41.16
CA PRO A 227 -14.53 -4.09 -40.53
C PRO A 227 -13.92 -4.08 -39.12
N LYS A 228 -14.59 -4.72 -38.15
CA LYS A 228 -14.08 -4.82 -36.77
C LYS A 228 -12.79 -5.63 -36.77
N LEU A 229 -11.81 -5.14 -36.01
CA LEU A 229 -10.58 -5.87 -35.77
C LEU A 229 -10.85 -7.11 -34.90
N LYS A 230 -10.14 -8.20 -35.20
CA LYS A 230 -10.16 -9.46 -34.44
C LYS A 230 -8.90 -9.63 -33.58
N GLU A 231 -7.90 -8.79 -33.82
CA GLU A 231 -6.64 -8.74 -33.08
C GLU A 231 -6.23 -7.28 -32.89
N VAL A 232 -5.69 -6.95 -31.72
CA VAL A 232 -5.11 -5.65 -31.40
C VAL A 232 -3.61 -5.71 -31.63
N GLU A 233 -3.09 -4.85 -32.48
CA GLU A 233 -1.66 -4.58 -32.57
C GLU A 233 -1.28 -3.68 -31.39
N LEU A 234 -0.46 -4.22 -30.47
CA LEU A 234 -0.02 -3.49 -29.29
C LEU A 234 0.83 -2.28 -29.68
N ASP A 235 0.82 -1.25 -28.84
CA ASP A 235 1.57 -0.02 -29.00
C ASP A 235 1.22 0.82 -30.24
N LYS A 236 0.18 0.42 -30.98
CA LYS A 236 -0.33 1.14 -32.15
C LYS A 236 -1.44 2.10 -31.76
N LEU A 237 -1.34 3.32 -32.27
CA LEU A 237 -2.39 4.33 -32.15
C LEU A 237 -3.45 4.10 -33.25
N TYR A 238 -4.69 3.93 -32.82
CA TYR A 238 -5.89 3.83 -33.69
C TYR A 238 -6.76 5.07 -33.52
N GLY A 239 -7.53 5.41 -34.52
CA GLY A 239 -8.46 6.57 -34.49
C GLY A 239 -7.75 7.91 -34.69
N ASN A 240 -8.38 9.00 -34.24
CA ASN A 240 -7.93 10.36 -34.41
C ASN A 240 -7.95 11.11 -33.07
N ILE A 241 -6.89 11.85 -32.77
CA ILE A 241 -6.76 12.58 -31.51
C ILE A 241 -7.73 13.75 -31.43
N ASN A 242 -7.86 14.51 -32.52
CA ASN A 242 -8.70 15.71 -32.57
C ASN A 242 -10.19 15.37 -32.44
N ASP A 243 -10.59 14.21 -32.99
CA ASP A 243 -11.96 13.69 -32.86
C ASP A 243 -12.20 12.96 -31.53
N ARG A 244 -11.19 12.94 -30.62
CA ARG A 244 -11.21 12.20 -29.36
C ARG A 244 -11.49 10.70 -29.50
N THR A 245 -11.13 10.15 -30.66
CA THR A 245 -11.29 8.72 -30.99
C THR A 245 -9.98 7.94 -30.94
N ALA A 246 -8.86 8.57 -30.53
CA ALA A 246 -7.58 7.89 -30.42
C ALA A 246 -7.62 6.77 -29.34
N ARG A 247 -7.08 5.60 -29.71
CA ARG A 247 -7.04 4.40 -28.87
C ARG A 247 -5.68 3.75 -28.99
N ILE A 248 -5.06 3.39 -27.85
CA ILE A 248 -3.82 2.64 -27.82
C ILE A 248 -3.89 1.60 -26.69
N VAL A 249 -3.25 0.44 -26.89
CA VAL A 249 -3.20 -0.64 -25.91
C VAL A 249 -1.76 -1.10 -25.73
N HIS A 250 -1.29 -1.08 -24.50
CA HIS A 250 -0.01 -1.61 -24.05
C HIS A 250 -0.23 -2.86 -23.21
N ASN A 251 0.72 -3.81 -23.23
CA ASN A 251 0.60 -5.08 -22.50
C ASN A 251 1.96 -5.54 -21.99
N GLU A 252 2.36 -5.00 -20.85
CA GLU A 252 3.68 -5.24 -20.28
C GLU A 252 3.77 -6.59 -19.54
N PRO A 253 4.92 -7.33 -19.60
CA PRO A 253 5.10 -8.64 -18.96
C PRO A 253 5.34 -8.49 -17.44
N LEU A 254 4.33 -8.04 -16.71
CA LEU A 254 4.38 -7.68 -15.30
C LEU A 254 3.26 -8.36 -14.51
N LEU A 255 3.41 -8.43 -13.18
CA LEU A 255 2.36 -8.73 -12.22
C LEU A 255 1.59 -7.43 -11.88
N HIS A 256 0.31 -7.57 -11.51
CA HIS A 256 -0.57 -6.44 -11.19
C HIS A 256 0.02 -5.43 -10.19
N PRO A 257 0.53 -5.82 -9.00
CA PRO A 257 0.97 -4.85 -7.99
C PRO A 257 2.26 -4.11 -8.38
N PHE A 258 3.03 -4.63 -9.34
CA PHE A 258 4.32 -4.05 -9.76
C PHE A 258 4.23 -3.22 -11.04
N GLN A 259 3.10 -3.28 -11.75
CA GLN A 259 2.91 -2.52 -13.01
C GLN A 259 3.15 -1.01 -12.83
N PRO A 260 2.66 -0.33 -11.78
CA PRO A 260 2.93 1.10 -11.59
C PRO A 260 4.40 1.44 -11.40
N TYR A 261 5.20 0.51 -10.89
CA TYR A 261 6.61 0.71 -10.54
C TYR A 261 7.57 0.18 -11.60
N ASN A 262 7.13 0.19 -12.86
CA ASN A 262 7.95 -0.24 -14.00
C ASN A 262 8.24 0.93 -14.95
N GLY A 263 9.51 1.06 -15.34
CA GLY A 263 9.96 2.16 -16.22
C GLY A 263 9.28 2.14 -17.59
N LEU A 264 9.10 0.95 -18.21
CA LEU A 264 8.42 0.83 -19.50
C LEU A 264 6.95 1.23 -19.41
N ALA A 265 6.22 0.74 -18.39
CA ALA A 265 4.82 1.11 -18.19
C ALA A 265 4.66 2.63 -17.93
N THR A 266 5.60 3.23 -17.18
CA THR A 266 5.65 4.68 -16.97
C THR A 266 5.96 5.42 -18.28
N ALA A 267 6.93 4.96 -19.08
CA ALA A 267 7.28 5.56 -20.36
C ALA A 267 6.11 5.53 -21.36
N ASN A 268 5.39 4.40 -21.45
CA ASN A 268 4.19 4.26 -22.27
C ASN A 268 3.11 5.29 -21.90
N GLN A 269 2.93 5.51 -20.61
CA GLN A 269 1.97 6.49 -20.09
C GLN A 269 2.38 7.93 -20.38
N ILE A 270 3.67 8.27 -20.22
CA ILE A 270 4.23 9.57 -20.56
C ILE A 270 4.03 9.85 -22.05
N LYS A 271 4.50 8.93 -22.92
CA LYS A 271 4.39 9.04 -24.37
C LYS A 271 2.93 9.21 -24.82
N TYR A 272 2.00 8.51 -24.19
CA TYR A 272 0.58 8.68 -24.47
C TYR A 272 0.12 10.12 -24.20
N PHE A 273 0.38 10.68 -23.00
CA PHE A 273 -0.08 12.03 -22.68
C PHE A 273 0.61 13.10 -23.52
N GLU A 274 1.90 12.98 -23.80
CA GLU A 274 2.61 13.88 -24.72
C GLU A 274 1.97 13.87 -26.11
N THR A 275 1.62 12.68 -26.61
CA THR A 275 1.01 12.51 -27.93
C THR A 275 -0.39 13.11 -27.99
N VAL A 276 -1.30 12.73 -27.06
CA VAL A 276 -2.71 13.14 -27.12
C VAL A 276 -2.92 14.62 -26.79
N PHE A 277 -2.01 15.24 -26.06
CA PHE A 277 -2.08 16.68 -25.75
C PHE A 277 -1.23 17.53 -26.70
N SER A 278 -0.55 16.92 -27.67
CA SER A 278 0.41 17.61 -28.55
C SER A 278 1.41 18.45 -27.73
N HIS A 279 1.85 17.89 -26.59
CA HIS A 279 2.75 18.51 -25.63
C HIS A 279 4.08 17.77 -25.66
N LYS A 280 5.07 18.34 -26.36
CA LYS A 280 6.38 17.71 -26.52
C LYS A 280 7.35 18.25 -25.47
N SER A 281 7.88 17.35 -24.66
CA SER A 281 8.99 17.62 -23.74
C SER A 281 10.34 17.43 -24.45
N GLU A 282 11.39 18.07 -23.94
CA GLU A 282 12.78 17.79 -24.32
C GLU A 282 13.31 16.48 -23.73
N LEU A 283 12.65 15.97 -22.66
CA LEU A 283 13.01 14.72 -22.00
C LEU A 283 12.38 13.53 -22.71
N SER A 284 13.18 12.52 -23.05
CA SER A 284 12.66 11.22 -23.52
C SER A 284 11.74 10.58 -22.47
N PRO A 285 10.69 9.83 -22.86
CA PRO A 285 9.85 9.10 -21.92
C PRO A 285 10.61 8.12 -21.03
N GLU A 286 11.76 7.61 -21.47
CA GLU A 286 12.65 6.71 -20.74
C GLU A 286 13.57 7.44 -19.75
N ASP A 287 13.77 8.75 -19.90
CA ASP A 287 14.50 9.57 -18.92
C ASP A 287 13.66 9.77 -17.66
N GLN A 288 13.86 8.91 -16.67
CA GLN A 288 13.06 8.85 -15.45
C GLN A 288 13.95 8.94 -14.21
N ILE A 289 13.50 9.68 -13.20
CA ILE A 289 14.23 9.87 -11.94
C ILE A 289 13.48 9.35 -10.71
N TRP A 290 12.23 8.96 -10.85
CA TRP A 290 11.41 8.50 -9.74
C TRP A 290 12.00 7.29 -9.00
N GLN A 291 12.75 6.44 -9.67
CA GLN A 291 13.41 5.27 -9.07
C GLN A 291 14.38 5.67 -7.95
N TRP A 292 15.05 6.78 -8.10
CA TRP A 292 15.96 7.32 -7.07
C TRP A 292 15.19 7.76 -5.82
N LYS A 293 14.02 8.39 -5.99
CA LYS A 293 13.13 8.71 -4.87
C LYS A 293 12.70 7.45 -4.12
N GLU A 294 12.31 6.39 -4.85
CA GLU A 294 11.92 5.11 -4.26
C GLU A 294 13.09 4.44 -3.51
N PHE A 295 14.30 4.48 -4.08
CA PHE A 295 15.49 3.95 -3.41
C PHE A 295 15.81 4.71 -2.11
N LEU A 296 15.79 6.03 -2.14
CA LEU A 296 16.01 6.86 -0.95
C LEU A 296 14.90 6.66 0.09
N GLY A 297 13.68 6.48 -0.37
CA GLY A 297 12.53 6.11 0.45
C GLY A 297 12.74 4.76 1.16
N LEU A 298 13.25 3.74 0.45
CA LEU A 298 13.60 2.44 1.04
C LEU A 298 14.69 2.57 2.10
N VAL A 299 15.76 3.31 1.81
CA VAL A 299 16.83 3.57 2.79
C VAL A 299 16.28 4.24 4.04
N SER A 300 15.38 5.23 3.87
CA SER A 300 14.74 5.91 4.99
C SER A 300 13.77 5.02 5.76
N LEU A 301 13.01 4.18 5.07
CA LEU A 301 12.09 3.20 5.70
C LEU A 301 12.88 2.26 6.61
N ILE A 302 13.96 1.65 6.11
CA ILE A 302 14.81 0.76 6.90
C ILE A 302 15.46 1.51 8.06
N THR A 303 16.06 2.67 7.78
CA THR A 303 16.77 3.46 8.79
C THR A 303 15.81 3.97 9.87
N SER A 304 14.58 4.34 9.52
CA SER A 304 13.57 4.78 10.49
C SER A 304 13.18 3.67 11.46
N LEU A 305 13.02 2.45 10.96
CA LEU A 305 12.74 1.29 11.82
C LEU A 305 13.95 0.97 12.72
N VAL A 306 15.17 0.96 12.16
CA VAL A 306 16.40 0.75 12.93
C VAL A 306 16.58 1.82 14.01
N MET A 307 16.12 3.06 13.77
CA MET A 307 16.22 4.17 14.73
C MET A 307 15.47 3.90 16.04
N LEU A 308 14.46 3.02 16.06
CA LEU A 308 13.73 2.64 17.28
C LEU A 308 14.69 2.10 18.38
N ILE A 309 15.75 1.41 17.98
CA ILE A 309 16.72 0.80 18.90
C ILE A 309 17.58 1.82 19.63
N PRO A 310 18.35 2.71 18.95
CA PRO A 310 19.11 3.74 19.63
C PRO A 310 18.22 4.74 20.38
N LEU A 311 17.01 5.02 19.91
CA LEU A 311 16.06 5.86 20.61
C LEU A 311 15.66 5.24 21.96
N GLY A 312 15.34 3.94 21.97
CA GLY A 312 15.08 3.20 23.20
C GLY A 312 16.28 3.23 24.17
N ARG A 313 17.51 3.06 23.67
CA ARG A 313 18.72 3.14 24.48
C ARG A 313 18.93 4.52 25.13
N ILE A 314 18.66 5.59 24.39
CA ILE A 314 18.79 6.96 24.90
C ILE A 314 17.76 7.19 26.01
N LEU A 315 16.51 6.83 25.79
CA LEU A 315 15.43 7.02 26.75
C LEU A 315 15.64 6.18 28.03
N LEU A 316 16.21 4.98 27.92
CA LEU A 316 16.55 4.14 29.08
C LEU A 316 17.65 4.74 29.96
N LYS A 317 18.44 5.72 29.50
CA LYS A 317 19.41 6.44 30.34
C LYS A 317 18.75 7.45 31.29
N VAL A 318 17.48 7.82 31.02
CA VAL A 318 16.73 8.68 31.94
C VAL A 318 16.48 7.94 33.24
N PRO A 319 16.80 8.51 34.43
CA PRO A 319 16.71 7.82 35.71
C PRO A 319 15.38 7.15 35.96
N TYR A 320 14.28 7.79 35.55
CA TYR A 320 12.92 7.25 35.67
C TYR A 320 12.74 5.91 34.96
N PHE A 321 13.34 5.74 33.76
CA PHE A 321 13.22 4.51 32.97
C PHE A 321 14.34 3.51 33.25
N ASN A 322 15.46 3.94 33.83
CA ASN A 322 16.55 3.01 34.15
C ASN A 322 16.12 1.92 35.15
N GLU A 323 15.10 2.18 35.95
CA GLU A 323 14.53 1.19 36.88
C GLU A 323 13.93 -0.05 36.21
N ILE A 324 13.62 -0.01 34.91
CA ILE A 324 13.09 -1.18 34.19
C ILE A 324 14.17 -2.05 33.55
N VAL A 325 15.43 -1.68 33.70
CA VAL A 325 16.56 -2.46 33.20
C VAL A 325 16.88 -3.56 34.18
N ASN A 326 16.71 -4.81 33.75
CA ASN A 326 17.01 -5.99 34.52
C ASN A 326 18.16 -6.78 33.88
N PRO A 327 18.87 -7.66 34.62
CA PRO A 327 19.76 -8.62 34.00
C PRO A 327 19.05 -9.45 32.95
N VAL A 328 19.73 -9.67 31.84
CA VAL A 328 19.17 -10.51 30.76
C VAL A 328 19.12 -11.95 31.26
N PRO A 329 17.95 -12.60 31.26
CA PRO A 329 17.82 -14.00 31.68
C PRO A 329 18.71 -14.94 30.85
N ASN A 330 19.00 -16.14 31.39
CA ASN A 330 19.82 -17.12 30.68
C ASN A 330 19.14 -17.63 29.41
N PRO A 331 19.91 -17.97 28.34
CA PRO A 331 19.36 -18.61 27.16
C PRO A 331 18.90 -20.03 27.49
N SER A 332 17.97 -20.54 26.68
CA SER A 332 17.48 -21.90 26.79
C SER A 332 18.57 -22.90 26.39
N LYS A 333 18.68 -24.00 27.11
CA LYS A 333 19.60 -25.10 26.76
C LYS A 333 19.20 -25.68 25.37
N PRO A 334 20.17 -26.14 24.58
CA PRO A 334 19.89 -26.77 23.30
C PRO A 334 18.93 -27.95 23.45
N PRO A 335 17.90 -28.10 22.63
CA PRO A 335 17.06 -29.28 22.66
C PRO A 335 17.83 -30.49 22.14
N VAL A 336 17.80 -31.60 22.89
CA VAL A 336 18.48 -32.85 22.57
C VAL A 336 17.50 -34.00 22.36
N GLY A 337 17.90 -35.01 21.60
CA GLY A 337 17.12 -36.22 21.36
C GLY A 337 15.68 -35.91 20.92
N ARG A 338 14.69 -36.47 21.62
CA ARG A 338 13.25 -36.25 21.35
C ARG A 338 12.84 -34.78 21.43
N GLY A 339 13.48 -33.98 22.29
CA GLY A 339 13.21 -32.55 22.40
C GLY A 339 13.51 -31.78 21.10
N LYS A 340 14.55 -32.17 20.36
CA LYS A 340 14.87 -31.60 19.05
C LYS A 340 13.78 -31.90 18.00
N ILE A 341 13.30 -33.14 17.98
CA ILE A 341 12.21 -33.53 17.09
C ILE A 341 10.95 -32.74 17.39
N ILE A 342 10.56 -32.65 18.66
CA ILE A 342 9.38 -31.90 19.10
C ILE A 342 9.50 -30.41 18.71
N PHE A 343 10.65 -29.79 18.93
CA PHE A 343 10.89 -28.39 18.58
C PHE A 343 10.63 -28.13 17.08
N TRP A 344 11.26 -28.92 16.20
CA TRP A 344 11.11 -28.73 14.76
C TRP A 344 9.73 -29.16 14.25
N SER A 345 9.11 -30.18 14.85
CA SER A 345 7.73 -30.56 14.50
C SER A 345 6.74 -29.47 14.85
N LEU A 346 6.84 -28.87 16.04
CA LEU A 346 5.97 -27.75 16.43
C LEU A 346 6.24 -26.49 15.62
N PHE A 347 7.48 -26.25 15.22
CA PHE A 347 7.83 -25.17 14.30
C PHE A 347 7.11 -25.35 12.94
N GLY A 348 7.21 -26.54 12.35
CA GLY A 348 6.54 -26.87 11.09
C GLY A 348 5.00 -26.85 11.21
N ILE A 349 4.44 -27.43 12.27
CA ILE A 349 3.00 -27.43 12.54
C ILE A 349 2.48 -25.99 12.73
N SER A 350 3.21 -25.14 13.46
CA SER A 350 2.82 -23.74 13.61
C SER A 350 2.80 -22.99 12.29
N ALA A 351 3.80 -23.21 11.42
CA ALA A 351 3.83 -22.63 10.09
C ALA A 351 2.67 -23.14 9.21
N LEU A 352 2.35 -24.43 9.28
CA LEU A 352 1.23 -25.02 8.55
C LEU A 352 -0.11 -24.44 9.03
N ILE A 353 -0.31 -24.34 10.35
CA ILE A 353 -1.52 -23.72 10.91
C ILE A 353 -1.63 -22.26 10.48
N ALA A 354 -0.53 -21.51 10.52
CA ALA A 354 -0.50 -20.11 10.07
C ALA A 354 -0.85 -19.99 8.57
N CYS A 355 -0.39 -20.93 7.75
CA CYS A 355 -0.73 -21.01 6.33
C CYS A 355 -2.23 -21.31 6.13
N VAL A 356 -2.74 -22.41 6.67
CA VAL A 356 -4.10 -22.88 6.38
C VAL A 356 -5.18 -22.02 7.06
N SER A 357 -4.85 -21.28 8.13
CA SER A 357 -5.81 -20.42 8.84
C SER A 357 -6.05 -19.07 8.17
N PHE A 358 -5.18 -18.60 7.28
CA PHE A 358 -5.29 -17.23 6.75
C PHE A 358 -6.58 -17.01 5.96
N ILE A 359 -6.86 -17.86 4.98
CA ILE A 359 -8.08 -17.73 4.16
C ILE A 359 -9.36 -17.93 4.96
N PRO A 360 -9.50 -18.93 5.84
CA PRO A 360 -10.64 -19.00 6.77
C PRO A 360 -10.85 -17.72 7.59
N MET A 361 -9.77 -17.08 8.09
CA MET A 361 -9.91 -15.81 8.83
C MET A 361 -10.37 -14.66 7.93
N VAL A 362 -10.08 -14.68 6.64
CA VAL A 362 -10.69 -13.72 5.67
C VAL A 362 -12.20 -13.93 5.61
N GLU A 363 -12.68 -15.15 5.53
CA GLU A 363 -14.12 -15.43 5.45
C GLU A 363 -14.85 -15.10 6.77
N VAL A 364 -14.26 -15.47 7.91
CA VAL A 364 -14.78 -15.10 9.24
C VAL A 364 -14.84 -13.57 9.38
N SER A 365 -13.82 -12.86 8.92
CA SER A 365 -13.79 -11.39 8.95
C SER A 365 -14.96 -10.76 8.18
N LYS A 366 -15.35 -11.33 7.05
CA LYS A 366 -16.51 -10.86 6.26
C LYS A 366 -17.83 -11.00 7.01
N GLN A 367 -17.94 -12.01 7.88
CA GLN A 367 -19.14 -12.27 8.69
C GLN A 367 -19.17 -11.41 9.96
N LEU A 368 -18.03 -11.21 10.63
CA LEU A 368 -17.95 -10.42 11.86
C LEU A 368 -18.01 -8.91 11.60
N PHE A 369 -17.41 -8.45 10.50
CA PHE A 369 -17.27 -7.02 10.17
C PHE A 369 -18.05 -6.71 8.88
N VAL A 370 -19.36 -6.98 8.88
CA VAL A 370 -20.23 -6.93 7.69
C VAL A 370 -20.19 -5.57 7.01
N ASP A 371 -20.30 -4.47 7.77
CA ASP A 371 -20.34 -3.12 7.20
C ASP A 371 -19.02 -2.76 6.49
N ALA A 372 -17.90 -2.95 7.15
CA ALA A 372 -16.58 -2.73 6.53
C ALA A 372 -16.39 -3.64 5.30
N SER A 373 -16.82 -4.92 5.37
CA SER A 373 -16.72 -5.89 4.29
C SER A 373 -17.57 -5.52 3.07
N THR A 374 -18.73 -4.91 3.29
CA THR A 374 -19.63 -4.39 2.26
C THR A 374 -19.35 -2.93 1.87
N ARG A 375 -18.30 -2.33 2.41
CA ARG A 375 -17.85 -0.95 2.17
C ARG A 375 -18.83 0.11 2.68
N LYS A 376 -19.62 -0.22 3.68
CA LYS A 376 -20.45 0.75 4.39
C LYS A 376 -19.64 1.44 5.47
N GLN A 377 -19.97 2.68 5.75
CA GLN A 377 -19.37 3.44 6.85
C GLN A 377 -19.71 2.80 8.20
N THR A 378 -18.68 2.68 9.05
CA THR A 378 -18.81 2.13 10.41
C THR A 378 -17.65 2.56 11.28
N TRP A 379 -17.89 2.75 12.59
CA TRP A 379 -16.84 2.85 13.60
C TRP A 379 -16.36 1.48 14.09
N PHE A 380 -17.12 0.42 13.83
CA PHE A 380 -16.76 -0.92 14.29
C PHE A 380 -15.78 -1.59 13.32
N PHE A 381 -14.50 -1.50 13.60
CA PHE A 381 -13.41 -2.07 12.79
C PHE A 381 -13.53 -1.73 11.30
N PRO A 382 -13.40 -0.45 10.93
CA PRO A 382 -13.74 0.05 9.59
C PRO A 382 -12.76 -0.36 8.49
N GLN A 383 -11.66 -1.07 8.81
CA GLN A 383 -10.60 -1.40 7.86
C GLN A 383 -10.74 -2.81 7.32
N ARG A 384 -11.51 -2.94 6.24
CA ARG A 384 -11.83 -4.21 5.58
C ARG A 384 -10.63 -5.15 5.41
N MET A 385 -9.46 -4.62 5.05
CA MET A 385 -8.30 -5.44 4.72
C MET A 385 -7.45 -5.80 5.94
N ASN A 386 -7.50 -4.99 6.99
CA ASN A 386 -6.78 -5.26 8.23
C ASN A 386 -7.53 -6.22 9.16
N ASN A 387 -8.86 -6.26 9.07
CA ASN A 387 -9.69 -7.13 9.91
C ASN A 387 -9.29 -8.62 9.83
N PRO A 388 -9.13 -9.23 8.64
CA PRO A 388 -8.69 -10.63 8.56
C PRO A 388 -7.25 -10.83 9.05
N VAL A 389 -6.36 -9.87 8.84
CA VAL A 389 -4.98 -9.93 9.36
C VAL A 389 -5.00 -9.91 10.89
N MET A 390 -5.86 -9.08 11.48
CA MET A 390 -6.07 -9.03 12.94
C MET A 390 -6.57 -10.37 13.48
N LEU A 391 -7.63 -10.94 12.89
CA LEU A 391 -8.16 -12.24 13.31
C LEU A 391 -7.13 -13.36 13.17
N TRP A 392 -6.39 -13.38 12.06
CA TRP A 392 -5.31 -14.32 11.84
C TRP A 392 -4.19 -14.16 12.88
N ALA A 393 -3.80 -12.93 13.19
CA ALA A 393 -2.77 -12.65 14.18
C ALA A 393 -3.19 -13.11 15.59
N VAL A 394 -4.41 -12.80 16.00
CA VAL A 394 -4.98 -13.24 17.30
C VAL A 394 -5.01 -14.75 17.37
N PHE A 395 -5.58 -15.41 16.36
CA PHE A 395 -5.66 -16.88 16.31
C PHE A 395 -4.27 -17.52 16.43
N ASN A 396 -3.30 -17.08 15.64
CA ASN A 396 -1.94 -17.61 15.67
C ASN A 396 -1.18 -17.23 16.96
N GLY A 397 -1.51 -16.08 17.56
CA GLY A 397 -1.05 -15.71 18.90
C GLY A 397 -1.50 -16.72 19.95
N PHE A 398 -2.77 -17.09 19.96
CA PHE A 398 -3.30 -18.12 20.87
C PHE A 398 -2.74 -19.52 20.60
N VAL A 399 -2.59 -19.92 19.35
CA VAL A 399 -1.94 -21.20 18.97
C VAL A 399 -0.50 -21.22 19.49
N GLY A 400 0.23 -20.13 19.27
CA GLY A 400 1.60 -20.00 19.78
C GLY A 400 1.69 -20.07 21.31
N PHE A 401 0.75 -19.43 22.01
CA PHE A 401 0.62 -19.49 23.46
C PHE A 401 0.36 -20.93 23.91
N LEU A 402 -0.61 -21.60 23.31
CA LEU A 402 -0.96 -22.99 23.64
C LEU A 402 0.24 -23.92 23.47
N PHE A 403 0.91 -23.87 22.33
CA PHE A 403 2.08 -24.72 22.06
C PHE A 403 3.23 -24.43 23.02
N PHE A 404 3.49 -23.16 23.32
CA PHE A 404 4.52 -22.77 24.26
C PHE A 404 4.28 -23.37 25.65
N PHE A 405 3.08 -23.19 26.21
CA PHE A 405 2.76 -23.67 27.56
C PHE A 405 2.57 -25.18 27.64
N LEU A 406 1.97 -25.81 26.61
CA LEU A 406 1.88 -27.28 26.57
C LEU A 406 3.27 -27.93 26.51
N THR A 407 4.16 -27.40 25.69
CA THR A 407 5.55 -27.89 25.59
C THR A 407 6.28 -27.73 26.91
N TYR A 408 6.13 -26.58 27.57
CA TYR A 408 6.68 -26.38 28.90
C TYR A 408 6.11 -27.38 29.92
N LYS A 409 4.80 -27.56 29.97
CA LYS A 409 4.14 -28.44 30.95
C LYS A 409 4.53 -29.91 30.75
N LEU A 410 4.57 -30.36 29.49
CA LEU A 410 4.82 -31.77 29.15
C LEU A 410 6.31 -32.14 29.23
N PHE A 411 7.21 -31.25 28.85
CA PHE A 411 8.61 -31.52 28.68
C PHE A 411 9.51 -30.54 29.46
N GLY A 412 9.29 -29.24 29.36
CA GLY A 412 10.18 -28.22 29.91
C GLY A 412 10.36 -28.32 31.42
N LYS A 413 9.26 -28.47 32.16
CA LYS A 413 9.28 -28.61 33.62
C LYS A 413 10.13 -29.82 34.09
N LYS A 414 10.02 -30.94 33.39
CA LYS A 414 10.79 -32.17 33.68
C LYS A 414 12.28 -32.02 33.36
N ASN A 415 12.62 -31.14 32.39
CA ASN A 415 14.00 -30.88 31.97
C ASN A 415 14.63 -29.64 32.63
N GLY A 416 14.03 -29.15 33.73
CA GLY A 416 14.59 -28.06 34.52
C GLY A 416 14.48 -26.66 33.90
N VAL A 417 13.56 -26.45 32.92
CA VAL A 417 13.29 -25.12 32.37
C VAL A 417 12.66 -24.24 33.46
N ASN A 418 13.32 -23.14 33.77
CA ASN A 418 12.86 -22.19 34.81
C ASN A 418 12.07 -21.03 34.15
N PRO A 419 10.79 -20.83 34.50
CA PRO A 419 10.03 -19.67 33.99
C PRO A 419 10.61 -18.30 34.32
N MET A 420 11.46 -18.23 35.35
CA MET A 420 12.19 -16.99 35.69
C MET A 420 13.12 -16.55 34.56
N ASP A 421 13.62 -17.48 33.74
CA ASP A 421 14.50 -17.19 32.60
C ASP A 421 13.73 -16.71 31.35
N TRP A 422 12.40 -16.57 31.43
CA TRP A 422 11.60 -16.10 30.30
C TRP A 422 11.48 -14.57 30.17
N GLY A 423 11.88 -13.83 31.22
CA GLY A 423 11.74 -12.37 31.26
C GLY A 423 10.29 -11.86 31.32
N ILE A 424 9.37 -12.71 31.84
CA ILE A 424 7.94 -12.39 31.98
C ILE A 424 7.58 -11.72 33.30
N PHE A 425 8.45 -11.84 34.31
CA PHE A 425 8.16 -11.33 35.64
C PHE A 425 8.57 -9.87 35.78
N ILE A 426 7.59 -9.01 35.95
CA ILE A 426 7.77 -7.57 36.20
C ILE A 426 6.76 -7.09 37.24
N THR A 427 7.14 -6.08 38.02
CA THR A 427 6.21 -5.42 38.93
C THR A 427 5.23 -4.52 38.19
N LYS A 428 4.10 -4.18 38.84
CA LYS A 428 3.12 -3.23 38.28
C LYS A 428 3.77 -1.89 37.94
N LYS A 429 4.67 -1.40 38.79
CA LYS A 429 5.43 -0.15 38.55
C LYS A 429 6.28 -0.25 37.29
N MET A 430 7.00 -1.36 37.12
CA MET A 430 7.82 -1.60 35.91
C MET A 430 6.96 -1.75 34.65
N ALA A 431 5.82 -2.45 34.72
CA ALA A 431 4.89 -2.60 33.62
C ALA A 431 4.40 -1.22 33.14
N TYR A 432 3.98 -0.36 34.07
CA TYR A 432 3.56 1.01 33.76
C TYR A 432 4.67 1.83 33.09
N LYS A 433 5.89 1.81 33.65
CA LYS A 433 7.05 2.52 33.08
C LYS A 433 7.43 1.99 31.70
N THR A 434 7.38 0.67 31.50
CA THR A 434 7.63 0.03 30.19
C THR A 434 6.60 0.49 29.16
N PHE A 435 5.33 0.56 29.52
CA PHE A 435 4.26 1.05 28.66
C PHE A 435 4.49 2.52 28.26
N ILE A 436 4.77 3.39 29.23
CA ILE A 436 5.06 4.81 28.96
C ILE A 436 6.30 4.96 28.08
N LEU A 437 7.36 4.18 28.34
CA LEU A 437 8.55 4.20 27.49
C LEU A 437 8.23 3.80 26.04
N GLY A 438 7.41 2.75 25.86
CA GLY A 438 6.96 2.32 24.53
C GLY A 438 6.18 3.40 23.80
N LEU A 439 5.27 4.11 24.49
CA LEU A 439 4.54 5.25 23.94
C LEU A 439 5.48 6.41 23.57
N LEU A 440 6.50 6.71 24.38
CA LEU A 440 7.46 7.76 24.08
C LEU A 440 8.33 7.42 22.88
N ILE A 441 8.78 6.16 22.73
CA ILE A 441 9.52 5.71 21.55
C ILE A 441 8.64 5.87 20.29
N PHE A 442 7.39 5.46 20.36
CA PHE A 442 6.43 5.63 19.27
C PHE A 442 6.19 7.11 18.94
N PHE A 443 6.01 7.96 19.96
CA PHE A 443 5.80 9.39 19.78
C PHE A 443 6.99 10.06 19.08
N PHE A 444 8.23 9.80 19.53
CA PHE A 444 9.41 10.39 18.89
C PHE A 444 9.66 9.84 17.48
N TYR A 445 9.35 8.58 17.22
CA TYR A 445 9.36 8.01 15.89
C TYR A 445 8.40 8.75 14.96
N TYR A 446 7.15 8.94 15.42
CA TYR A 446 6.13 9.66 14.67
C TYR A 446 6.46 11.15 14.50
N LEU A 447 7.02 11.78 15.52
CA LEU A 447 7.46 13.18 15.45
C LEU A 447 8.53 13.38 14.37
N CYS A 448 9.49 12.46 14.24
CA CYS A 448 10.48 12.51 13.17
C CYS A 448 9.82 12.43 11.78
N LEU A 449 8.86 11.52 11.62
CA LEU A 449 8.09 11.40 10.38
C LEU A 449 7.29 12.68 10.09
N PHE A 450 6.63 13.24 11.10
CA PHE A 450 5.86 14.47 10.97
C PHE A 450 6.72 15.65 10.53
N VAL A 451 7.90 15.82 11.12
CA VAL A 451 8.85 16.87 10.73
C VAL A 451 9.30 16.70 9.28
N ILE A 452 9.62 15.48 8.86
CA ILE A 452 10.01 15.17 7.48
C ILE A 452 8.86 15.49 6.50
N ASP A 453 7.65 15.04 6.81
CA ASP A 453 6.48 15.29 5.98
C ASP A 453 6.11 16.78 5.90
N TYR A 454 6.27 17.52 6.98
CA TYR A 454 5.99 18.95 7.03
C TYR A 454 6.94 19.77 6.17
N PHE A 455 8.26 19.50 6.25
CA PHE A 455 9.25 20.29 5.54
C PHE A 455 9.56 19.80 4.11
N PHE A 456 9.44 18.49 3.87
CA PHE A 456 9.87 17.88 2.62
C PHE A 456 8.73 17.31 1.78
N LEU A 457 7.51 17.20 2.32
CA LEU A 457 6.33 16.65 1.64
C LEU A 457 6.54 15.23 1.10
N VAL A 458 7.34 14.43 1.80
CA VAL A 458 7.66 13.03 1.48
C VAL A 458 7.48 12.17 2.72
N ASP A 459 7.33 10.86 2.50
CA ASP A 459 7.22 9.85 3.56
C ASP A 459 8.30 8.76 3.39
N TYR A 460 8.44 7.87 4.40
CA TYR A 460 9.35 6.73 4.30
C TYR A 460 8.66 5.63 3.51
N ARG A 461 9.02 5.46 2.25
CA ARG A 461 8.27 4.60 1.35
C ARG A 461 9.15 3.80 0.40
N PHE A 462 8.73 2.57 0.16
CA PHE A 462 9.19 1.79 -0.98
C PHE A 462 7.96 1.16 -1.66
N TRP A 463 7.63 1.65 -2.83
CA TRP A 463 6.45 1.26 -3.60
C TRP A 463 5.15 1.41 -2.76
N PHE A 464 4.49 0.28 -2.48
CA PHE A 464 3.25 0.23 -1.71
C PHE A 464 3.46 0.14 -0.19
N MET A 465 4.69 -0.04 0.28
CA MET A 465 5.02 -0.04 1.71
C MET A 465 5.45 1.35 2.16
N GLY A 466 4.66 2.00 2.97
CA GLY A 466 4.98 3.35 3.42
C GLY A 466 4.68 3.58 4.90
N VAL A 467 5.46 4.46 5.51
CA VAL A 467 5.20 5.04 6.83
C VAL A 467 4.86 6.49 6.61
N ARG A 468 3.59 6.83 6.69
CA ARG A 468 3.06 8.16 6.38
C ARG A 468 2.47 8.85 7.61
N VAL A 469 2.44 10.17 7.56
CA VAL A 469 1.64 10.96 8.51
C VAL A 469 0.16 10.66 8.29
N PHE A 470 -0.58 10.47 9.36
CA PHE A 470 -1.98 10.09 9.34
C PHE A 470 -2.88 11.16 9.96
N GLN A 471 -4.15 11.10 9.63
CA GLN A 471 -5.16 11.95 10.26
C GLN A 471 -5.41 11.54 11.72
N PRO A 472 -5.88 12.46 12.59
CA PRO A 472 -6.19 12.17 14.00
C PRO A 472 -7.12 10.96 14.20
N THR A 473 -8.04 10.69 13.29
CA THR A 473 -8.93 9.53 13.31
C THR A 473 -8.19 8.19 13.31
N ILE A 474 -7.00 8.12 12.72
CA ILE A 474 -6.15 6.91 12.76
C ILE A 474 -5.65 6.60 14.18
N LEU A 475 -5.50 7.60 15.06
CA LEU A 475 -5.20 7.35 16.48
C LEU A 475 -6.31 6.55 17.17
N ILE A 476 -7.58 6.84 16.83
CA ILE A 476 -8.72 6.07 17.34
C ILE A 476 -8.64 4.62 16.82
N LEU A 477 -8.31 4.44 15.54
CA LEU A 477 -8.12 3.10 14.96
C LEU A 477 -6.93 2.38 15.61
N LEU A 478 -5.85 3.08 15.89
CA LEU A 478 -4.70 2.49 16.57
C LEU A 478 -5.09 1.98 17.97
N LEU A 479 -5.87 2.76 18.72
CA LEU A 479 -6.40 2.33 20.02
C LEU A 479 -7.37 1.14 19.90
N MET A 480 -8.08 1.02 18.80
CA MET A 480 -9.02 -0.08 18.54
C MET A 480 -8.29 -1.37 18.13
N TYR A 481 -7.32 -1.28 17.23
CA TYR A 481 -6.65 -2.44 16.64
C TYR A 481 -5.44 -2.94 17.46
N ALA A 482 -4.60 -2.02 17.98
CA ALA A 482 -3.34 -2.39 18.62
C ALA A 482 -3.51 -3.31 19.85
N PRO A 483 -4.48 -3.13 20.77
CA PRO A 483 -4.66 -4.04 21.91
C PRO A 483 -4.94 -5.48 21.46
N ILE A 484 -5.68 -5.67 20.37
CA ILE A 484 -6.03 -6.99 19.85
C ILE A 484 -4.81 -7.63 19.15
N PHE A 485 -4.13 -6.89 18.31
CA PHE A 485 -2.88 -7.35 17.68
C PHE A 485 -1.77 -7.63 18.71
N PHE A 486 -1.75 -6.91 19.83
CA PHE A 486 -0.72 -7.03 20.86
C PHE A 486 -0.53 -8.47 21.35
N ILE A 487 -1.58 -9.28 21.38
CA ILE A 487 -1.54 -10.71 21.74
C ILE A 487 -0.51 -11.44 20.87
N PHE A 488 -0.56 -11.23 19.56
CA PHE A 488 0.40 -11.83 18.61
C PHE A 488 1.83 -11.31 18.82
N PHE A 489 1.99 -10.00 18.98
CA PHE A 489 3.30 -9.37 19.18
C PHE A 489 3.97 -9.84 20.46
N LEU A 490 3.20 -9.96 21.54
CA LEU A 490 3.68 -10.47 22.82
C LEU A 490 4.13 -11.94 22.72
N MET A 491 3.34 -12.78 22.05
CA MET A 491 3.68 -14.19 21.86
C MET A 491 4.88 -14.36 20.94
N SER A 492 5.02 -13.52 19.90
CA SER A 492 6.23 -13.49 19.07
C SER A 492 7.46 -13.14 19.91
N SER A 493 7.37 -12.14 20.79
CA SER A 493 8.46 -11.76 21.70
C SER A 493 8.81 -12.87 22.68
N LEU A 494 7.80 -13.50 23.29
CA LEU A 494 8.02 -14.61 24.22
C LEU A 494 8.78 -15.75 23.52
N ARG A 495 8.34 -16.19 22.34
CA ARG A 495 9.01 -17.28 21.59
C ARG A 495 10.42 -16.89 21.16
N ALA A 496 10.60 -15.69 20.61
CA ALA A 496 11.90 -15.23 20.13
C ALA A 496 12.93 -15.16 21.26
N ASN A 497 12.54 -14.72 22.46
CA ASN A 497 13.45 -14.48 23.58
C ASN A 497 13.60 -15.67 24.53
N THR A 498 12.78 -16.71 24.38
CA THR A 498 12.85 -17.94 25.19
C THR A 498 13.26 -19.14 24.33
N SER A 499 12.30 -19.84 23.72
CA SER A 499 12.55 -21.10 22.99
C SER A 499 13.47 -20.98 21.77
N MET A 500 13.58 -19.80 21.18
CA MET A 500 14.44 -19.53 20.01
C MET A 500 15.75 -18.81 20.39
N ARG A 501 16.04 -18.61 21.68
CA ARG A 501 17.33 -18.12 22.18
C ARG A 501 18.06 -19.27 22.85
N ILE A 502 18.86 -19.98 22.06
CA ILE A 502 19.50 -21.25 22.43
C ILE A 502 20.96 -20.99 22.77
N GLU A 503 21.41 -21.52 23.93
CA GLU A 503 22.79 -21.45 24.38
C GLU A 503 23.74 -22.07 23.33
N GLY A 504 24.86 -21.38 23.05
CA GLY A 504 25.86 -21.82 22.08
C GLY A 504 25.47 -21.63 20.61
N GLN A 505 24.23 -21.21 20.30
CA GLN A 505 23.81 -20.93 18.93
C GLN A 505 24.20 -19.48 18.53
N PRO A 506 24.83 -19.27 17.35
CA PRO A 506 25.10 -17.91 16.86
C PRO A 506 23.84 -17.06 16.82
N GLU A 507 23.94 -15.80 17.27
CA GLU A 507 22.79 -14.90 17.41
C GLU A 507 22.07 -14.67 16.09
N TRP A 508 22.81 -14.45 15.01
CA TRP A 508 22.23 -14.24 13.67
C TRP A 508 21.36 -15.42 13.22
N LEU A 509 21.79 -16.68 13.55
CA LEU A 509 21.04 -17.88 13.20
C LEU A 509 19.76 -18.01 14.04
N SER A 510 19.85 -17.73 15.34
CA SER A 510 18.66 -17.68 16.21
C SER A 510 17.62 -16.68 15.71
N MET A 511 18.07 -15.50 15.29
CA MET A 511 17.21 -14.43 14.80
C MET A 511 16.60 -14.80 13.44
N PHE A 512 17.40 -15.40 12.54
CA PHE A 512 16.93 -15.85 11.24
C PHE A 512 15.84 -16.94 11.39
N ILE A 513 16.08 -17.94 12.26
CA ILE A 513 15.08 -18.97 12.56
C ILE A 513 13.80 -18.35 13.13
N ALA A 514 13.92 -17.37 14.04
CA ALA A 514 12.77 -16.69 14.63
C ALA A 514 12.00 -15.88 13.57
N GLY A 515 12.70 -15.20 12.66
CA GLY A 515 12.12 -14.47 11.53
C GLY A 515 11.36 -15.39 10.58
N ILE A 516 11.99 -16.51 10.17
CA ILE A 516 11.32 -17.54 9.37
C ILE A 516 10.12 -18.10 10.11
N GLY A 517 10.23 -18.43 11.40
CA GLY A 517 9.12 -18.95 12.20
C GLY A 517 7.89 -18.04 12.28
N ASN A 518 8.09 -16.71 12.20
CA ASN A 518 6.99 -15.75 12.15
C ASN A 518 6.40 -15.57 10.74
N SER A 519 7.17 -15.77 9.69
CA SER A 519 6.77 -15.45 8.31
C SER A 519 6.47 -16.66 7.44
N LEU A 520 6.97 -17.86 7.79
CA LEU A 520 6.92 -19.05 6.94
C LEU A 520 5.50 -19.44 6.50
N GLY A 521 4.52 -19.38 7.38
CA GLY A 521 3.13 -19.68 7.03
C GLY A 521 2.59 -18.78 5.94
N LEU A 522 2.90 -17.47 5.99
CA LEU A 522 2.50 -16.50 4.97
C LEU A 522 3.32 -16.65 3.69
N ILE A 523 4.60 -16.99 3.79
CA ILE A 523 5.46 -17.31 2.64
C ILE A 523 4.89 -18.50 1.87
N LEU A 524 4.45 -19.57 2.57
CA LEU A 524 3.83 -20.74 1.94
C LEU A 524 2.57 -20.37 1.16
N ILE A 525 1.75 -19.45 1.64
CA ILE A 525 0.57 -18.96 0.91
C ILE A 525 1.00 -18.31 -0.42
N ILE A 526 2.01 -17.44 -0.38
CA ILE A 526 2.55 -16.80 -1.59
C ILE A 526 3.10 -17.86 -2.56
N ILE A 527 3.88 -18.82 -2.06
CA ILE A 527 4.44 -19.89 -2.89
C ILE A 527 3.32 -20.71 -3.56
N ILE A 528 2.29 -21.12 -2.82
CA ILE A 528 1.17 -21.89 -3.37
C ILE A 528 0.46 -21.07 -4.46
N GLN A 529 0.11 -19.81 -4.18
CA GLN A 529 -0.56 -18.93 -5.11
C GLN A 529 0.19 -18.76 -6.43
N TYR A 530 1.49 -18.43 -6.34
CA TYR A 530 2.27 -18.10 -7.53
C TYR A 530 2.83 -19.32 -8.26
N THR A 531 3.07 -20.45 -7.58
CA THR A 531 3.40 -21.72 -8.25
C THR A 531 2.19 -22.21 -9.05
N TRP A 532 1.00 -22.15 -8.47
CA TRP A 532 -0.23 -22.49 -9.17
C TRP A 532 -0.46 -21.55 -10.37
N PHE A 533 -0.29 -20.25 -10.17
CA PHE A 533 -0.42 -19.27 -11.24
C PHE A 533 0.57 -19.50 -12.40
N ALA A 534 1.83 -19.79 -12.10
CA ALA A 534 2.85 -20.07 -13.09
C ALA A 534 2.57 -21.34 -13.91
N THR A 535 1.90 -22.35 -13.32
CA THR A 535 1.62 -23.64 -13.97
C THR A 535 0.29 -23.69 -14.70
N THR A 536 -0.72 -22.92 -14.25
CA THR A 536 -2.09 -22.99 -14.76
C THR A 536 -2.55 -21.71 -15.45
N GLY A 537 -1.87 -20.58 -15.24
CA GLY A 537 -2.29 -19.25 -15.71
C GLY A 537 -3.40 -18.61 -14.87
N GLU A 538 -3.94 -19.30 -13.85
CA GLU A 538 -4.93 -18.75 -12.91
C GLU A 538 -4.40 -18.79 -11.47
N VAL A 539 -4.74 -17.80 -10.65
CA VAL A 539 -4.39 -17.78 -9.23
C VAL A 539 -5.19 -18.83 -8.44
N TYR A 540 -4.59 -19.47 -7.46
CA TYR A 540 -5.26 -20.51 -6.66
C TYR A 540 -6.45 -19.98 -5.89
N TRP A 541 -6.28 -18.86 -5.14
CA TRP A 541 -7.36 -18.21 -4.38
C TRP A 541 -7.94 -17.00 -5.14
N THR A 542 -8.75 -17.26 -6.16
CA THR A 542 -9.34 -16.23 -7.03
C THR A 542 -10.15 -15.19 -6.26
N THR A 543 -11.01 -15.61 -5.32
CA THR A 543 -11.87 -14.70 -4.54
C THR A 543 -11.10 -13.85 -3.53
N ASN A 544 -9.93 -14.31 -3.11
CA ASN A 544 -9.13 -13.71 -2.04
C ASN A 544 -7.76 -13.19 -2.50
N TRP A 545 -7.51 -13.13 -3.81
CA TRP A 545 -6.22 -12.76 -4.38
C TRP A 545 -5.66 -11.41 -3.88
N LEU A 546 -6.52 -10.43 -3.61
CA LEU A 546 -6.12 -9.13 -3.06
C LEU A 546 -5.55 -9.26 -1.63
N TYR A 547 -6.07 -10.17 -0.82
CA TYR A 547 -5.54 -10.42 0.52
C TYR A 547 -4.18 -11.11 0.47
N ILE A 548 -3.92 -11.90 -0.57
CA ILE A 548 -2.62 -12.53 -0.79
C ILE A 548 -1.60 -11.49 -1.26
N ASN A 549 -1.99 -10.58 -2.15
CA ASN A 549 -1.12 -9.46 -2.55
C ASN A 549 -0.74 -8.55 -1.37
N LEU A 550 -1.57 -8.44 -0.33
CA LEU A 550 -1.22 -7.73 0.90
C LEU A 550 -0.02 -8.38 1.61
N LEU A 551 0.17 -9.70 1.47
CA LEU A 551 1.25 -10.43 2.14
C LEU A 551 2.64 -10.00 1.67
N PHE A 552 2.80 -9.44 0.47
CA PHE A 552 4.08 -8.85 0.03
C PHE A 552 4.58 -7.74 0.97
N GLY A 553 3.66 -7.01 1.62
CA GLY A 553 4.00 -6.02 2.64
C GLY A 553 4.09 -6.61 4.05
N VAL A 554 3.26 -7.61 4.38
CA VAL A 554 3.18 -8.19 5.73
C VAL A 554 4.36 -9.12 6.03
N VAL A 555 4.79 -9.94 5.06
CA VAL A 555 5.87 -10.93 5.25
C VAL A 555 7.18 -10.28 5.71
N PRO A 556 7.71 -9.23 5.06
CA PRO A 556 8.94 -8.57 5.54
C PRO A 556 8.83 -8.02 6.96
N MET A 557 7.67 -7.47 7.33
CA MET A 557 7.41 -6.97 8.70
C MET A 557 7.41 -8.10 9.71
N MET A 558 6.78 -9.24 9.39
CA MET A 558 6.75 -10.42 10.26
C MET A 558 8.14 -11.04 10.43
N PHE A 559 8.93 -11.06 9.36
CA PHE A 559 10.33 -11.53 9.43
C PHE A 559 11.20 -10.63 10.31
N ALA A 560 11.04 -9.31 10.21
CA ALA A 560 11.83 -8.35 10.97
C ALA A 560 11.43 -8.27 12.47
N LEU A 561 10.19 -8.61 12.81
CA LEU A 561 9.63 -8.44 14.16
C LEU A 561 10.48 -9.09 15.28
N PRO A 562 10.97 -10.34 15.19
CA PRO A 562 11.80 -10.94 16.23
C PRO A 562 13.12 -10.20 16.49
N TYR A 563 13.69 -9.54 15.48
CA TYR A 563 14.92 -8.77 15.64
C TYR A 563 14.71 -7.59 16.60
N PHE A 564 13.64 -6.82 16.41
CA PHE A 564 13.30 -5.74 17.33
C PHE A 564 13.01 -6.26 18.73
N ASN A 565 12.20 -7.32 18.85
CA ASN A 565 11.87 -7.95 20.12
C ASN A 565 13.12 -8.39 20.87
N ARG A 566 14.11 -8.97 20.18
CA ARG A 566 15.38 -9.42 20.76
C ARG A 566 16.23 -8.24 21.25
N TYR A 567 16.38 -7.18 20.45
CA TYR A 567 17.15 -6.00 20.85
C TYR A 567 16.56 -5.31 22.07
N PHE A 568 15.24 -5.13 22.13
CA PHE A 568 14.58 -4.56 23.30
C PHE A 568 14.66 -5.48 24.53
N PHE A 569 14.62 -6.79 24.31
CA PHE A 569 14.84 -7.76 25.38
C PHE A 569 16.24 -7.64 25.98
N TYR A 570 17.27 -7.51 25.17
CA TYR A 570 18.64 -7.31 25.67
C TYR A 570 18.82 -5.98 26.42
N MET A 571 18.03 -4.97 26.12
CA MET A 571 18.07 -3.69 26.83
C MET A 571 17.38 -3.74 28.20
N THR A 572 16.36 -4.57 28.37
CA THR A 572 15.48 -4.51 29.56
C THR A 572 15.43 -5.81 30.37
N GLY A 573 15.96 -6.92 29.84
CA GLY A 573 15.77 -8.25 30.43
C GLY A 573 14.31 -8.74 30.46
N SER A 574 13.41 -8.05 29.75
CA SER A 574 11.96 -8.27 29.76
C SER A 574 11.38 -8.36 28.35
N ILE A 575 10.35 -9.20 28.17
CA ILE A 575 9.71 -9.45 26.87
C ILE A 575 8.75 -8.35 26.41
N TYR A 576 8.46 -7.30 27.20
CA TYR A 576 7.30 -6.43 26.99
C TYR A 576 7.58 -5.19 26.14
N LEU A 577 8.75 -4.54 26.26
CA LEU A 577 9.03 -3.28 25.56
C LEU A 577 9.00 -3.46 24.03
N GLY A 578 9.62 -4.54 23.53
CA GLY A 578 9.65 -4.85 22.10
C GLY A 578 8.25 -4.92 21.49
N PRO A 579 7.34 -5.78 22.01
CA PRO A 579 5.95 -5.87 21.52
C PRO A 579 5.17 -4.56 21.58
N ILE A 580 5.33 -3.75 22.62
CA ILE A 580 4.63 -2.46 22.72
C ILE A 580 5.06 -1.54 21.57
N VAL A 581 6.37 -1.36 21.39
CA VAL A 581 6.91 -0.49 20.34
C VAL A 581 6.55 -1.00 18.95
N THR A 582 6.81 -2.29 18.69
CA THR A 582 6.59 -2.87 17.34
C THR A 582 5.12 -2.98 17.00
N CYS A 583 4.24 -3.29 17.96
CA CYS A 583 2.80 -3.29 17.74
C CYS A 583 2.32 -1.90 17.33
N LEU A 584 2.67 -0.85 18.07
CA LEU A 584 2.25 0.51 17.75
C LEU A 584 2.74 0.95 16.37
N VAL A 585 4.03 0.74 16.06
CA VAL A 585 4.61 1.14 14.77
C VAL A 585 4.03 0.33 13.61
N PHE A 586 3.94 -1.00 13.72
CA PHE A 586 3.48 -1.86 12.64
C PHE A 586 1.97 -1.70 12.38
N ILE A 587 1.17 -1.53 13.43
CA ILE A 587 -0.26 -1.29 13.26
C ILE A 587 -0.52 0.11 12.73
N MET A 588 0.30 1.11 13.09
CA MET A 588 0.27 2.41 12.43
C MET A 588 0.54 2.30 10.92
N ILE A 589 1.56 1.54 10.52
CA ILE A 589 1.87 1.30 9.10
C ILE A 589 0.68 0.62 8.40
N LEU A 590 0.12 -0.44 8.97
CA LEU A 590 -1.03 -1.12 8.42
C LEU A 590 -2.25 -0.20 8.31
N SER A 591 -2.57 0.56 9.37
CA SER A 591 -3.77 1.38 9.43
C SER A 591 -3.71 2.62 8.54
N SER A 592 -2.51 3.18 8.31
CA SER A 592 -2.34 4.36 7.46
C SER A 592 -2.24 4.06 5.95
N ASN A 593 -2.04 2.79 5.58
CA ASN A 593 -1.88 2.36 4.19
C ASN A 593 -3.04 1.50 3.68
N THR A 594 -4.21 1.61 4.26
CA THR A 594 -5.39 0.84 3.85
C THR A 594 -6.64 1.72 3.76
N VAL A 595 -7.68 1.17 3.15
CA VAL A 595 -9.00 1.81 3.11
C VAL A 595 -9.68 1.73 4.47
N SER A 596 -10.25 2.86 4.92
CA SER A 596 -11.02 2.98 6.16
C SER A 596 -12.39 3.55 5.86
N TYR A 597 -13.44 2.82 6.23
CA TYR A 597 -14.84 3.25 6.03
C TYR A 597 -15.38 3.95 7.28
N ILE A 598 -14.67 5.01 7.72
CA ILE A 598 -15.06 5.80 8.91
C ILE A 598 -16.22 6.71 8.53
N PRO A 599 -17.28 6.87 9.34
CA PRO A 599 -18.35 7.85 9.10
C PRO A 599 -17.81 9.27 8.95
N ILE A 600 -18.43 10.03 8.04
CA ILE A 600 -18.08 11.43 7.77
C ILE A 600 -18.55 12.29 8.94
#